data_199e322c661082b18ab5358b91529a54
#
_entry.id   199e322c661082b18ab5358b91529a54
#
_cell.length_a   1.000
_cell.length_b   1.000
_cell.length_c   1.000
_cell.angle_alpha   90.00
_cell.angle_beta   90.00
_cell.angle_gamma   90.00
#
_symmetry.space_group_name_H-M   'P 1'
#
loop_
_entity.id
_entity.type
_entity.pdbx_description
1 polymer ?
#
loop_
_entity_poly.entity_id
_entity_poly.type
_entity_poly.pdbx_seq_one_letter_code
_entity_poly.pdbx_strand_id
1 'polypeptide(L)'
;MKSLKFSLLAAVLLSVVFAFSSCGDDDDTGYLPPSQAIQDALKKLYPNATAIKWEQKGVYYVADCQADGREKEVWFDANATWLMTETELNSINNLPPAVLTAFMGSSYSNWVVDDVAILEYPNEPYTEFVVTVEQGKKIDLYFSEGGGLLHEKDVTNGDDTHWPRT
;
A
#
# COMPACT_ATOMS: atom_id res chain seq x y z
N MET A 1 18.13 -48.95 64.62
CA MET A 1 16.68 -48.76 64.45
C MET A 1 16.41 -47.45 63.76
N LYS A 2 15.58 -47.45 62.81
CA LYS A 2 15.04 -46.33 61.92
C LYS A 2 15.87 -46.00 60.68
N SER A 3 15.40 -46.56 59.62
CA SER A 3 15.77 -46.39 58.22
C SER A 3 15.47 -44.98 57.71
N LEU A 4 16.48 -44.35 57.07
CA LEU A 4 16.38 -43.10 56.38
C LEU A 4 16.00 -43.40 54.90
N LYS A 5 14.80 -43.05 54.52
CA LYS A 5 14.35 -43.19 53.14
C LYS A 5 14.80 -41.98 52.34
N PHE A 6 15.66 -42.20 51.38
CA PHE A 6 16.02 -41.24 50.35
C PHE A 6 14.84 -41.05 49.38
N SER A 7 14.30 -39.87 49.37
CA SER A 7 13.27 -39.50 48.38
C SER A 7 13.96 -38.79 47.21
N LEU A 8 13.97 -39.46 46.05
CA LEU A 8 14.43 -38.87 44.81
C LEU A 8 13.39 -37.83 44.34
N LEU A 9 13.80 -36.56 44.31
CA LEU A 9 13.01 -35.50 43.72
C LEU A 9 13.35 -35.46 42.23
N ALA A 10 12.46 -35.99 41.40
CA ALA A 10 12.55 -35.86 39.95
C ALA A 10 12.10 -34.45 39.56
N ALA A 11 13.04 -33.66 39.08
CA ALA A 11 12.75 -32.35 38.48
C ALA A 11 12.16 -32.57 37.08
N VAL A 12 10.87 -32.36 36.94
CA VAL A 12 10.19 -32.30 35.63
C VAL A 12 10.43 -30.92 35.07
N LEU A 13 11.29 -30.84 34.06
CA LEU A 13 11.45 -29.69 33.21
C LEU A 13 10.19 -29.55 32.30
N LEU A 14 9.31 -28.62 32.68
CA LEU A 14 8.14 -28.28 31.89
C LEU A 14 8.61 -27.35 30.77
N SER A 15 8.87 -27.91 29.58
CA SER A 15 9.10 -27.15 28.37
C SER A 15 7.75 -26.56 27.93
N VAL A 16 7.56 -25.27 28.19
CA VAL A 16 6.44 -24.50 27.66
C VAL A 16 6.70 -24.27 26.18
N VAL A 17 6.11 -25.09 25.34
CA VAL A 17 5.99 -24.83 23.90
C VAL A 17 4.93 -23.74 23.75
N PHE A 18 5.36 -22.51 23.48
CA PHE A 18 4.44 -21.47 22.99
C PHE A 18 4.01 -21.88 21.58
N ALA A 19 2.90 -22.58 21.50
CA ALA A 19 2.17 -22.67 20.24
C ALA A 19 1.55 -21.28 19.99
N PHE A 20 2.15 -20.53 19.09
CA PHE A 20 1.46 -19.39 18.47
C PHE A 20 0.34 -19.97 17.63
N SER A 21 -0.85 -20.07 18.23
CA SER A 21 -2.09 -20.22 17.47
C SER A 21 -2.31 -18.93 16.72
N SER A 22 -1.81 -18.88 15.48
CA SER A 22 -2.32 -17.98 14.46
C SER A 22 -3.75 -18.44 14.18
N CYS A 23 -4.77 -17.76 14.73
CA CYS A 23 -6.09 -17.79 14.17
C CYS A 23 -6.00 -16.99 12.87
N GLY A 24 -5.77 -17.70 11.76
CA GLY A 24 -6.01 -17.18 10.44
C GLY A 24 -7.50 -17.30 10.15
N ASP A 25 -8.13 -16.21 9.78
CA ASP A 25 -9.30 -16.28 8.92
C ASP A 25 -8.79 -16.81 7.58
N ASP A 26 -9.28 -18.01 7.22
CA ASP A 26 -8.99 -18.68 5.96
C ASP A 26 -9.78 -18.02 4.83
N ASP A 27 -9.26 -16.91 4.28
CA ASP A 27 -9.42 -16.61 2.88
C ASP A 27 -8.22 -17.22 2.14
N ASP A 28 -8.37 -18.48 1.79
CA ASP A 28 -7.39 -19.28 1.05
C ASP A 28 -7.33 -18.81 -0.42
N THR A 29 -6.75 -17.63 -0.65
CA THR A 29 -6.47 -17.10 -1.99
C THR A 29 -5.18 -17.67 -2.58
N GLY A 30 -4.53 -18.64 -1.92
CA GLY A 30 -3.30 -19.27 -2.41
C GLY A 30 -2.12 -18.31 -2.59
N TYR A 31 -2.21 -17.10 -2.04
CA TYR A 31 -1.18 -16.08 -2.15
C TYR A 31 0.01 -16.42 -1.24
N LEU A 32 1.17 -16.57 -1.84
CA LEU A 32 2.43 -16.70 -1.10
C LEU A 32 2.98 -15.30 -0.77
N PRO A 33 3.44 -15.07 0.47
CA PRO A 33 4.06 -13.80 0.80
C PRO A 33 5.27 -13.54 -0.12
N PRO A 34 5.56 -12.27 -0.46
CA PRO A 34 6.68 -11.94 -1.34
C PRO A 34 8.01 -12.39 -0.74
N SER A 35 9.03 -12.49 -1.58
CA SER A 35 10.37 -12.85 -1.15
C SER A 35 10.88 -11.90 -0.06
N GLN A 36 11.81 -12.37 0.78
CA GLN A 36 12.43 -11.54 1.82
C GLN A 36 13.06 -10.27 1.22
N ALA A 37 13.62 -10.35 0.01
CA ALA A 37 14.22 -9.20 -0.67
C ALA A 37 13.19 -8.08 -0.94
N ILE A 38 11.97 -8.44 -1.34
CA ILE A 38 10.88 -7.48 -1.57
C ILE A 38 10.44 -6.84 -0.24
N GLN A 39 10.30 -7.65 0.82
CA GLN A 39 9.95 -7.14 2.14
C GLN A 39 11.04 -6.19 2.69
N ASP A 40 12.31 -6.51 2.49
CA ASP A 40 13.43 -5.66 2.88
C ASP A 40 13.48 -4.35 2.05
N ALA A 41 13.09 -4.40 0.77
CA ALA A 41 12.98 -3.21 -0.08
C ALA A 41 11.89 -2.26 0.45
N LEU A 42 10.70 -2.77 0.81
CA LEU A 42 9.67 -1.97 1.45
C LEU A 42 10.16 -1.33 2.75
N LYS A 43 10.79 -2.13 3.62
CA LYS A 43 11.32 -1.63 4.90
C LYS A 43 12.41 -0.58 4.73
N LYS A 44 13.18 -0.64 3.65
CA LYS A 44 14.18 0.38 3.31
C LYS A 44 13.56 1.69 2.87
N LEU A 45 12.47 1.64 2.08
CA LEU A 45 11.72 2.82 1.61
C LEU A 45 10.91 3.44 2.76
N TYR A 46 10.20 2.61 3.51
CA TYR A 46 9.29 3.02 4.59
C TYR A 46 9.63 2.27 5.89
N PRO A 47 10.67 2.68 6.64
CA PRO A 47 11.10 1.99 7.86
C PRO A 47 10.02 1.92 8.95
N ASN A 48 9.08 2.87 8.91
CA ASN A 48 7.99 3.00 9.88
C ASN A 48 6.64 2.47 9.35
N ALA A 49 6.65 1.72 8.23
CA ALA A 49 5.43 1.13 7.69
C ALA A 49 4.78 0.16 8.69
N THR A 50 3.47 0.27 8.83
CA THR A 50 2.62 -0.58 9.68
C THR A 50 1.42 -1.09 8.91
N ALA A 51 0.67 -2.04 9.47
CA ALA A 51 -0.53 -2.64 8.87
C ALA A 51 -0.27 -3.18 7.45
N ILE A 52 0.92 -3.73 7.22
CA ILE A 52 1.35 -4.18 5.89
C ILE A 52 0.53 -5.42 5.50
N LYS A 53 -0.14 -5.30 4.35
CA LYS A 53 -0.77 -6.40 3.63
C LYS A 53 -0.12 -6.51 2.26
N TRP A 54 0.10 -7.74 1.82
CA TRP A 54 0.69 -7.99 0.52
C TRP A 54 -0.33 -8.59 -0.42
N GLU A 55 -0.35 -8.13 -1.64
CA GLU A 55 -1.10 -8.74 -2.72
C GLU A 55 -0.25 -8.85 -3.99
N GLN A 56 -0.74 -9.63 -4.95
CA GLN A 56 -0.12 -9.75 -6.25
C GLN A 56 -1.10 -9.25 -7.31
N LYS A 57 -0.74 -8.16 -7.98
CA LYS A 57 -1.48 -7.60 -9.12
C LYS A 57 -0.71 -7.93 -10.41
N GLY A 58 -1.16 -8.94 -11.16
CA GLY A 58 -0.45 -9.43 -12.34
C GLY A 58 0.93 -10.00 -12.01
N VAL A 59 1.99 -9.35 -12.52
CA VAL A 59 3.40 -9.74 -12.28
C VAL A 59 4.04 -8.97 -11.12
N TYR A 60 3.32 -8.04 -10.50
CA TYR A 60 3.82 -7.15 -9.47
C TYR A 60 3.43 -7.61 -8.07
N TYR A 61 4.23 -7.25 -7.10
CA TYR A 61 3.94 -7.37 -5.67
C TYR A 61 3.60 -5.99 -5.12
N VAL A 62 2.45 -5.89 -4.46
CA VAL A 62 1.94 -4.63 -3.93
C VAL A 62 1.83 -4.75 -2.41
N ALA A 63 2.38 -3.76 -1.72
CA ALA A 63 2.24 -3.63 -0.28
C ALA A 63 1.25 -2.51 0.04
N ASP A 64 0.06 -2.86 0.55
CA ASP A 64 -0.80 -1.90 1.22
C ASP A 64 -0.27 -1.67 2.62
N CYS A 65 -0.02 -0.42 2.99
CA CYS A 65 0.51 -0.11 4.31
C CYS A 65 0.16 1.30 4.77
N GLN A 66 0.29 1.51 6.07
CA GLN A 66 0.26 2.85 6.66
C GLN A 66 1.70 3.32 6.86
N ALA A 67 2.09 4.41 6.18
CA ALA A 67 3.38 5.04 6.35
C ALA A 67 3.26 6.57 6.24
N ASP A 68 4.04 7.29 7.05
CA ASP A 68 4.04 8.77 7.11
C ASP A 68 2.65 9.37 7.38
N GLY A 69 1.80 8.62 8.11
CA GLY A 69 0.43 9.03 8.47
C GLY A 69 -0.58 8.92 7.34
N ARG A 70 -0.26 8.21 6.26
CA ARG A 70 -1.12 8.00 5.09
C ARG A 70 -1.14 6.53 4.67
N GLU A 71 -2.20 6.15 4.00
CA GLU A 71 -2.31 4.89 3.28
C GLU A 71 -1.49 4.95 2.01
N LYS A 72 -0.77 3.85 1.74
CA LYS A 72 0.11 3.74 0.57
C LYS A 72 0.00 2.36 -0.05
N GLU A 73 -0.04 2.32 -1.38
CA GLU A 73 0.24 1.14 -2.17
C GLU A 73 1.66 1.23 -2.75
N VAL A 74 2.54 0.31 -2.38
CA VAL A 74 3.94 0.31 -2.82
C VAL A 74 4.21 -0.88 -3.73
N TRP A 75 4.58 -0.61 -4.96
CA TRP A 75 4.67 -1.58 -6.04
C TRP A 75 6.11 -2.02 -6.31
N PHE A 76 6.32 -3.32 -6.42
CA PHE A 76 7.61 -3.93 -6.70
C PHE A 76 7.53 -4.95 -7.83
N ASP A 77 8.65 -5.12 -8.56
CA ASP A 77 8.84 -6.26 -9.45
C ASP A 77 9.35 -7.50 -8.67
N ALA A 78 9.48 -8.62 -9.37
CA ALA A 78 9.99 -9.88 -8.79
C ALA A 78 11.47 -9.80 -8.34
N ASN A 79 12.22 -8.79 -8.80
CA ASN A 79 13.62 -8.53 -8.43
C ASN A 79 13.75 -7.58 -7.24
N ALA A 80 12.63 -7.24 -6.58
CA ALA A 80 12.57 -6.27 -5.48
C ALA A 80 12.89 -4.83 -5.92
N THR A 81 12.71 -4.50 -7.20
CA THR A 81 12.83 -3.13 -7.70
C THR A 81 11.55 -2.39 -7.37
N TRP A 82 11.65 -1.24 -6.69
CA TRP A 82 10.53 -0.34 -6.49
C TRP A 82 10.14 0.30 -7.83
N LEU A 83 8.86 0.27 -8.14
CA LEU A 83 8.32 0.75 -9.41
C LEU A 83 7.44 1.98 -9.26
N MET A 84 6.65 2.04 -8.20
CA MET A 84 5.71 3.13 -7.95
C MET A 84 5.27 3.10 -6.48
N THR A 85 4.92 4.26 -5.95
CA THR A 85 4.10 4.39 -4.74
C THR A 85 2.90 5.26 -5.06
N GLU A 86 1.73 4.76 -4.74
CA GLU A 86 0.51 5.53 -4.64
C GLU A 86 0.28 5.92 -3.18
N THR A 87 -0.06 7.17 -2.94
CA THR A 87 -0.35 7.67 -1.59
C THR A 87 -1.71 8.36 -1.60
N GLU A 88 -2.64 7.87 -0.77
CA GLU A 88 -3.95 8.49 -0.64
C GLU A 88 -3.91 9.84 0.07
N LEU A 89 -4.60 10.82 -0.50
CA LEU A 89 -4.72 12.16 0.07
C LEU A 89 -6.02 12.36 0.86
N ASN A 90 -7.04 11.53 0.63
CA ASN A 90 -8.35 11.57 1.28
C ASN A 90 -9.16 12.87 1.09
N SER A 91 -8.63 13.88 0.39
CA SER A 91 -9.31 15.15 0.14
C SER A 91 -8.56 16.00 -0.88
N ILE A 92 -9.29 16.70 -1.75
CA ILE A 92 -8.73 17.71 -2.65
C ILE A 92 -8.04 18.86 -1.91
N ASN A 93 -8.41 19.11 -0.65
CA ASN A 93 -7.77 20.15 0.18
C ASN A 93 -6.31 19.79 0.56
N ASN A 94 -5.91 18.56 0.35
CA ASN A 94 -4.54 18.09 0.57
C ASN A 94 -3.68 18.14 -0.69
N LEU A 95 -4.25 18.57 -1.83
CA LEU A 95 -3.52 18.84 -3.06
C LEU A 95 -2.63 20.09 -2.92
N PRO A 96 -1.50 20.17 -3.65
CA PRO A 96 -0.77 21.41 -3.81
C PRO A 96 -1.70 22.54 -4.31
N PRO A 97 -1.51 23.79 -3.86
CA PRO A 97 -2.40 24.90 -4.24
C PRO A 97 -2.56 25.09 -5.76
N ALA A 98 -1.49 24.83 -6.54
CA ALA A 98 -1.55 24.95 -7.99
C ALA A 98 -2.45 23.86 -8.61
N VAL A 99 -2.35 22.62 -8.13
CA VAL A 99 -3.19 21.48 -8.58
C VAL A 99 -4.65 21.73 -8.21
N LEU A 100 -4.91 22.12 -6.95
CA LEU A 100 -6.26 22.45 -6.49
C LEU A 100 -6.87 23.56 -7.35
N THR A 101 -6.12 24.62 -7.63
CA THR A 101 -6.58 25.74 -8.47
C THR A 101 -6.91 25.27 -9.89
N ALA A 102 -6.06 24.43 -10.48
CA ALA A 102 -6.28 23.87 -11.81
C ALA A 102 -7.51 22.96 -11.85
N PHE A 103 -7.67 22.07 -10.86
CA PHE A 103 -8.86 21.23 -10.74
C PHE A 103 -10.13 22.06 -10.61
N MET A 104 -10.16 23.04 -9.71
CA MET A 104 -11.32 23.92 -9.50
C MET A 104 -11.65 24.78 -10.71
N GLY A 105 -10.70 25.04 -11.58
CA GLY A 105 -10.88 25.74 -12.86
C GLY A 105 -11.24 24.83 -14.03
N SER A 106 -11.26 23.51 -13.83
CA SER A 106 -11.55 22.53 -14.89
C SER A 106 -13.05 22.36 -15.14
N SER A 107 -13.41 21.70 -16.26
CA SER A 107 -14.79 21.27 -16.55
C SER A 107 -15.32 20.23 -15.56
N TYR A 108 -14.45 19.63 -14.77
CA TYR A 108 -14.76 18.57 -13.81
C TYR A 108 -14.98 19.08 -12.38
N SER A 109 -14.82 20.38 -12.13
CA SER A 109 -14.90 20.97 -10.79
C SER A 109 -16.23 20.77 -10.04
N ASN A 110 -17.31 20.47 -10.78
CA ASN A 110 -18.64 20.19 -10.24
C ASN A 110 -18.98 18.69 -10.18
N TRP A 111 -18.06 17.82 -10.57
CA TRP A 111 -18.25 16.37 -10.46
C TRP A 111 -17.99 15.90 -9.04
N VAL A 112 -18.52 14.74 -8.66
CA VAL A 112 -18.22 14.13 -7.37
C VAL A 112 -16.77 13.66 -7.39
N VAL A 113 -15.99 14.10 -6.43
CA VAL A 113 -14.64 13.57 -6.24
C VAL A 113 -14.77 12.22 -5.53
N ASP A 114 -14.23 11.18 -6.14
CA ASP A 114 -14.25 9.82 -5.64
C ASP A 114 -12.94 9.51 -4.90
N ASP A 115 -11.81 9.83 -5.52
CA ASP A 115 -10.49 9.62 -4.92
C ASP A 115 -9.51 10.75 -5.25
N VAL A 116 -8.46 10.88 -4.42
CA VAL A 116 -7.35 11.82 -4.60
C VAL A 116 -6.05 11.16 -4.16
N ALA A 117 -5.12 11.00 -5.08
CA ALA A 117 -3.86 10.30 -4.84
C ALA A 117 -2.63 11.06 -5.33
N ILE A 118 -1.47 10.63 -4.85
CA ILE A 118 -0.14 11.00 -5.35
C ILE A 118 0.50 9.75 -5.94
N LEU A 119 1.05 9.86 -7.14
CA LEU A 119 1.85 8.81 -7.76
C LEU A 119 3.32 9.24 -7.81
N GLU A 120 4.19 8.45 -7.21
CA GLU A 120 5.64 8.65 -7.16
C GLU A 120 6.33 7.49 -7.90
N TYR A 121 7.32 7.82 -8.74
CA TYR A 121 8.05 6.84 -9.54
C TYR A 121 9.56 6.93 -9.29
N PRO A 122 10.34 5.82 -9.42
CA PRO A 122 11.79 5.88 -9.38
C PRO A 122 12.32 6.69 -10.57
N ASN A 123 13.35 7.49 -10.32
CA ASN A 123 14.07 8.26 -11.35
C ASN A 123 13.23 9.32 -12.09
N GLU A 124 12.02 9.57 -11.68
CA GLU A 124 11.20 10.64 -12.23
C GLU A 124 11.44 11.93 -11.45
N PRO A 125 11.60 13.07 -12.15
CA PRO A 125 11.85 14.34 -11.48
C PRO A 125 10.58 14.98 -10.90
N TYR A 126 9.41 14.40 -11.13
CA TYR A 126 8.13 14.96 -10.74
C TYR A 126 7.16 13.90 -10.22
N THR A 127 6.31 14.35 -9.35
CA THR A 127 5.18 13.62 -8.79
C THR A 127 3.92 13.93 -9.59
N GLU A 128 3.08 12.93 -9.83
CA GLU A 128 1.75 13.15 -10.39
C GLU A 128 0.70 13.19 -9.30
N PHE A 129 -0.28 14.05 -9.45
CA PHE A 129 -1.46 14.15 -8.60
C PHE A 129 -2.66 13.69 -9.39
N VAL A 130 -3.38 12.71 -8.86
CA VAL A 130 -4.58 12.16 -9.50
C VAL A 130 -5.80 12.64 -8.74
N VAL A 131 -6.80 13.09 -9.48
CA VAL A 131 -8.14 13.37 -8.95
C VAL A 131 -9.12 12.53 -9.76
N THR A 132 -9.69 11.53 -9.11
CA THR A 132 -10.73 10.69 -9.69
C THR A 132 -12.09 11.31 -9.45
N VAL A 133 -12.84 11.52 -10.51
CA VAL A 133 -14.14 12.18 -10.45
C VAL A 133 -15.21 11.37 -11.15
N GLU A 134 -16.46 11.49 -10.67
CA GLU A 134 -17.60 10.75 -11.20
C GLU A 134 -18.82 11.65 -11.44
N GLN A 135 -19.37 11.53 -12.66
CA GLN A 135 -20.69 12.06 -13.03
C GLN A 135 -21.23 11.29 -14.24
N GLY A 136 -21.82 10.11 -14.01
CA GLY A 136 -22.26 9.19 -15.08
C GLY A 136 -21.11 8.51 -15.81
N LYS A 137 -19.90 9.04 -15.68
CA LYS A 137 -18.61 8.46 -16.03
C LYS A 137 -17.64 8.65 -14.89
N LYS A 138 -16.64 7.76 -14.79
CA LYS A 138 -15.54 7.86 -13.85
C LYS A 138 -14.25 8.20 -14.61
N ILE A 139 -13.62 9.32 -14.26
CA ILE A 139 -12.46 9.86 -14.98
C ILE A 139 -11.34 10.14 -13.99
N ASP A 140 -10.14 9.67 -14.30
CA ASP A 140 -8.91 10.05 -13.61
C ASP A 140 -8.28 11.25 -14.32
N LEU A 141 -8.00 12.29 -13.56
CA LEU A 141 -7.35 13.52 -14.01
C LEU A 141 -5.94 13.57 -13.43
N TYR A 142 -4.93 13.51 -14.28
CA TYR A 142 -3.53 13.51 -13.87
C TYR A 142 -2.92 14.90 -14.00
N PHE A 143 -2.40 15.44 -12.91
CA PHE A 143 -1.80 16.76 -12.85
C PHE A 143 -0.32 16.70 -12.48
N SER A 144 0.48 17.60 -13.06
CA SER A 144 1.81 17.90 -12.52
C SER A 144 1.69 18.73 -11.24
N GLU A 145 2.74 18.78 -10.42
CA GLU A 145 2.79 19.60 -9.20
C GLU A 145 2.50 21.08 -9.45
N GLY A 146 2.86 21.59 -10.62
CA GLY A 146 2.54 22.97 -11.06
C GLY A 146 1.10 23.20 -11.52
N GLY A 147 0.23 22.19 -11.45
CA GLY A 147 -1.19 22.28 -11.83
C GLY A 147 -1.42 22.08 -13.33
N GLY A 148 -0.42 21.70 -14.12
CA GLY A 148 -0.64 21.34 -15.52
C GLY A 148 -1.38 20.01 -15.63
N LEU A 149 -2.52 19.97 -16.33
CA LEU A 149 -3.21 18.72 -16.65
C LEU A 149 -2.36 17.96 -17.66
N LEU A 150 -1.89 16.78 -17.29
CA LEU A 150 -1.01 15.94 -18.10
C LEU A 150 -1.82 15.07 -19.07
N HIS A 151 -2.83 14.38 -18.55
CA HIS A 151 -3.76 13.56 -19.31
C HIS A 151 -5.02 13.24 -18.49
N GLU A 152 -6.00 12.64 -19.16
CA GLU A 152 -7.22 12.10 -18.59
C GLU A 152 -7.36 10.63 -18.99
N LYS A 153 -7.96 9.81 -18.10
CA LYS A 153 -8.24 8.40 -18.37
C LYS A 153 -9.69 8.10 -17.99
N ASP A 154 -10.47 7.59 -18.94
CA ASP A 154 -11.83 7.08 -18.65
C ASP A 154 -11.71 5.69 -18.01
N VAL A 155 -12.10 5.59 -16.74
CA VAL A 155 -12.08 4.36 -15.94
C VAL A 155 -13.49 3.85 -15.61
N THR A 156 -14.52 4.36 -16.31
CA THR A 156 -15.94 4.06 -16.07
C THR A 156 -16.26 2.57 -16.06
N ASN A 157 -15.67 1.81 -16.98
CA ASN A 157 -15.94 0.36 -17.15
C ASN A 157 -14.64 -0.46 -17.01
N GLY A 158 -13.60 0.14 -16.49
CA GLY A 158 -12.27 -0.44 -16.40
C GLY A 158 -11.83 -0.67 -14.98
N ASP A 159 -10.60 -1.14 -14.89
CA ASP A 159 -9.83 -1.18 -13.68
C ASP A 159 -9.34 0.25 -13.37
N ASP A 160 -9.68 0.76 -12.20
CA ASP A 160 -9.23 2.05 -11.68
C ASP A 160 -7.84 1.99 -11.04
N THR A 161 -7.22 0.82 -11.04
CA THR A 161 -5.85 0.64 -10.55
C THR A 161 -4.86 1.51 -11.34
N HIS A 162 -4.02 2.22 -10.61
CA HIS A 162 -2.87 2.93 -11.17
C HIS A 162 -1.70 1.95 -11.32
N TRP A 163 -1.43 1.54 -12.57
CA TRP A 163 -0.35 0.60 -12.87
C TRP A 163 1.00 1.31 -12.99
N PRO A 164 2.11 0.66 -12.57
CA PRO A 164 3.44 1.18 -12.81
C PRO A 164 3.69 1.43 -14.31
N ARG A 165 4.46 2.46 -14.61
CA ARG A 165 4.89 2.74 -15.99
C ARG A 165 5.93 1.72 -16.42
N THR A 166 5.79 1.18 -17.62
CA THR A 166 6.73 0.23 -18.24
C THR A 166 7.68 0.92 -19.20
#